data_d8492e08080d193ddb2a5004a4d899d8
#
_entry.id   d8492e08080d193ddb2a5004a4d899d8
#
_cell.length_a   1.000
_cell.length_b   1.000
_cell.length_c   1.000
_cell.angle_alpha   90.00
_cell.angle_beta   90.00
_cell.angle_gamma   90.00
#
_symmetry.space_group_name_H-M   'P 1'
#
loop_
_entity.id
_entity.type
_entity.pdbx_description
1 polymer ?
#
loop_
_entity_poly.entity_id
_entity_poly.type
_entity_poly.pdbx_seq_one_letter_code
_entity_poly.pdbx_strand_id
1 'polypeptide(L)'
;MILRRSVILALGLTPLLTRKVFSQTAVKARHVGLLSSGAPFTDASDIVVGLKAGFSMRGYVVGSSLLIERRAAEAYLDRLPELVDDLKSEAELIITNSYAAARVVKDHANIPVVAITGADPVATGLIVSLAHPGGNITGVGEVAAELSAKRLEVFKDAFPNLRKIAMLWNADDLGMTMRYKSAEAAAIRP
;
A
#
# COMPACT_ATOMS: atom_id res chain seq x y z
N MET A 1 37.47 28.21 -83.49
CA MET A 1 38.05 28.61 -82.20
C MET A 1 36.93 28.37 -81.13
N ILE A 2 36.91 27.22 -80.53
CA ILE A 2 35.83 26.76 -79.67
C ILE A 2 36.41 26.46 -78.28
N LEU A 3 36.03 27.25 -77.28
CA LEU A 3 36.40 27.06 -75.89
C LEU A 3 35.49 25.94 -75.28
N ARG A 4 36.09 24.85 -74.81
CA ARG A 4 35.39 23.86 -73.95
C ARG A 4 35.42 24.32 -72.50
N ARG A 5 34.23 24.56 -71.88
CA ARG A 5 34.04 24.78 -70.47
C ARG A 5 33.81 23.42 -69.78
N SER A 6 34.77 23.00 -68.96
CA SER A 6 34.61 21.83 -68.11
C SER A 6 33.78 22.20 -66.90
N VAL A 7 32.63 21.54 -66.73
CA VAL A 7 31.81 21.64 -65.51
C VAL A 7 32.28 20.57 -64.53
N ILE A 8 32.87 20.98 -63.41
CA ILE A 8 33.23 20.08 -62.33
C ILE A 8 31.98 19.94 -61.43
N LEU A 9 31.39 18.73 -61.44
CA LEU A 9 30.35 18.36 -60.46
C LEU A 9 31.05 18.01 -59.14
N ALA A 10 30.90 18.88 -58.14
CA ALA A 10 31.26 18.55 -56.78
C ALA A 10 30.15 17.74 -56.12
N LEU A 11 30.36 16.43 -56.00
CA LEU A 11 29.52 15.57 -55.16
C LEU A 11 29.83 15.89 -53.70
N GLY A 12 28.93 16.63 -53.04
CA GLY A 12 28.96 16.83 -51.62
C GLY A 12 28.63 15.54 -50.86
N LEU A 13 29.61 14.93 -50.22
CA LEU A 13 29.41 13.87 -49.24
C LEU A 13 28.79 14.52 -47.96
N THR A 14 27.48 14.43 -47.80
CA THR A 14 26.83 14.70 -46.52
C THR A 14 27.05 13.50 -45.59
N PRO A 15 27.71 13.67 -44.44
CA PRO A 15 27.79 12.57 -43.47
C PRO A 15 26.38 12.30 -42.92
N LEU A 16 25.86 11.11 -43.22
CA LEU A 16 24.69 10.57 -42.55
C LEU A 16 25.04 10.40 -41.05
N LEU A 17 24.71 11.38 -40.27
CA LEU A 17 24.65 11.25 -38.82
C LEU A 17 23.57 10.22 -38.46
N THR A 18 23.98 8.96 -38.39
CA THR A 18 23.16 7.91 -37.76
C THR A 18 22.96 8.28 -36.32
N ARG A 19 21.86 9.00 -36.04
CA ARG A 19 21.34 9.11 -34.67
C ARG A 19 21.08 7.68 -34.19
N LYS A 20 21.91 7.17 -33.31
CA LYS A 20 21.58 5.99 -32.52
C LYS A 20 20.27 6.34 -31.79
N VAL A 21 19.17 5.90 -32.33
CA VAL A 21 17.90 5.85 -31.59
C VAL A 21 18.18 4.86 -30.47
N PHE A 22 18.48 5.37 -29.28
CA PHE A 22 18.40 4.57 -28.07
C PHE A 22 16.94 4.12 -27.99
N SER A 23 16.67 2.90 -28.39
CA SER A 23 15.43 2.22 -28.08
C SER A 23 15.37 2.20 -26.56
N GLN A 24 14.63 3.13 -25.98
CA GLN A 24 14.23 3.03 -24.58
C GLN A 24 13.42 1.73 -24.54
N THR A 25 14.04 0.68 -24.00
CA THR A 25 13.31 -0.52 -23.61
C THR A 25 12.19 -0.02 -22.73
N ALA A 26 10.95 -0.09 -23.19
CA ALA A 26 9.79 0.36 -22.42
C ALA A 26 9.84 -0.41 -21.11
N VAL A 27 10.20 0.25 -20.02
CA VAL A 27 10.17 -0.35 -18.69
C VAL A 27 8.71 -0.69 -18.45
N LYS A 28 8.40 -2.00 -18.37
CA LYS A 28 7.04 -2.45 -18.08
C LYS A 28 6.63 -1.81 -16.76
N ALA A 29 5.56 -1.02 -16.78
CA ALA A 29 5.04 -0.41 -15.56
C ALA A 29 4.66 -1.50 -14.55
N ARG A 30 5.03 -1.29 -13.29
CA ARG A 30 4.60 -2.15 -12.19
C ARG A 30 3.21 -1.75 -11.74
N HIS A 31 2.37 -2.71 -11.44
CA HIS A 31 1.01 -2.50 -11.00
C HIS A 31 0.89 -2.82 -9.50
N VAL A 32 0.44 -1.85 -8.72
CA VAL A 32 0.24 -1.98 -7.27
C VAL A 32 -1.22 -1.67 -6.94
N GLY A 33 -1.89 -2.58 -6.27
CA GLY A 33 -3.22 -2.39 -5.73
C GLY A 33 -3.16 -1.78 -4.33
N LEU A 34 -3.97 -0.76 -4.06
CA LEU A 34 -4.25 -0.28 -2.70
C LEU A 34 -5.67 -0.67 -2.31
N LEU A 35 -5.81 -1.43 -1.23
CA LEU A 35 -7.12 -1.88 -0.73
C LEU A 35 -7.38 -1.31 0.66
N SER A 36 -8.47 -0.54 0.79
CA SER A 36 -8.98 -0.03 2.06
C SER A 36 -10.23 -0.79 2.49
N SER A 37 -10.34 -1.14 3.77
CA SER A 37 -11.61 -1.60 4.35
C SER A 37 -12.56 -0.44 4.69
N GLY A 38 -12.03 0.76 4.86
CA GLY A 38 -12.79 1.98 5.18
C GLY A 38 -12.90 2.92 3.98
N ALA A 39 -12.64 4.20 4.22
CA ALA A 39 -12.75 5.25 3.21
C ALA A 39 -11.78 5.06 2.04
N PRO A 40 -12.13 5.56 0.85
CA PRO A 40 -11.25 5.54 -0.31
C PRO A 40 -9.94 6.30 -0.08
N PHE A 41 -8.85 5.77 -0.62
CA PHE A 41 -7.59 6.48 -0.67
C PHE A 41 -7.64 7.61 -1.69
N THR A 42 -7.33 8.81 -1.25
CA THR A 42 -7.14 10.00 -2.09
C THR A 42 -5.66 10.32 -2.24
N ASP A 43 -5.32 11.23 -3.14
CA ASP A 43 -3.94 11.71 -3.28
C ASP A 43 -3.44 12.48 -2.05
N ALA A 44 -4.35 13.01 -1.23
CA ALA A 44 -4.07 13.69 0.02
C ALA A 44 -3.97 12.75 1.24
N SER A 45 -4.30 11.47 1.08
CA SER A 45 -4.17 10.49 2.17
C SER A 45 -2.69 10.32 2.53
N ASP A 46 -2.35 10.42 3.81
CA ASP A 46 -0.96 10.34 4.31
C ASP A 46 -0.24 9.07 3.82
N ILE A 47 -0.95 7.94 3.82
CA ILE A 47 -0.42 6.67 3.31
C ILE A 47 -0.06 6.76 1.83
N VAL A 48 -0.88 7.41 1.00
CA VAL A 48 -0.62 7.56 -0.44
C VAL A 48 0.54 8.51 -0.68
N VAL A 49 0.61 9.61 0.07
CA VAL A 49 1.73 10.55 0.03
C VAL A 49 3.03 9.84 0.41
N GLY A 50 3.04 9.10 1.51
CA GLY A 50 4.20 8.32 1.96
C GLY A 50 4.63 7.25 0.96
N LEU A 51 3.67 6.49 0.40
CA LEU A 51 3.96 5.47 -0.61
C LEU A 51 4.55 6.08 -1.88
N LYS A 52 3.96 7.16 -2.40
CA LYS A 52 4.49 7.87 -3.58
C LYS A 52 5.92 8.36 -3.35
N ALA A 53 6.20 8.94 -2.18
CA ALA A 53 7.54 9.38 -1.81
C ALA A 53 8.53 8.19 -1.75
N GLY A 54 8.16 7.10 -1.07
CA GLY A 54 8.98 5.90 -0.94
C GLY A 54 9.28 5.23 -2.28
N PHE A 55 8.31 5.16 -3.18
CA PHE A 55 8.49 4.64 -4.53
C PHE A 55 9.39 5.56 -5.37
N SER A 56 9.18 6.89 -5.27
CA SER A 56 10.00 7.87 -5.98
C SER A 56 11.47 7.79 -5.58
N MET A 57 11.77 7.62 -4.28
CA MET A 57 13.15 7.43 -3.77
C MET A 57 13.83 6.18 -4.35
N ARG A 58 13.05 5.23 -4.88
CA ARG A 58 13.53 4.00 -5.53
C ARG A 58 13.47 4.06 -7.06
N GLY A 59 13.23 5.24 -7.63
CA GLY A 59 13.23 5.47 -9.07
C GLY A 59 11.91 5.12 -9.78
N TYR A 60 10.84 4.80 -9.03
CA TYR A 60 9.53 4.59 -9.63
C TYR A 60 8.79 5.93 -9.82
N VAL A 61 8.15 6.09 -10.97
CA VAL A 61 7.37 7.27 -11.31
C VAL A 61 5.92 6.86 -11.50
N VAL A 62 5.03 7.39 -10.63
CA VAL A 62 3.59 7.10 -10.72
C VAL A 62 3.03 7.64 -12.04
N GLY A 63 2.22 6.82 -12.71
CA GLY A 63 1.67 7.11 -14.04
C GLY A 63 2.61 6.78 -15.20
N SER A 64 3.84 6.31 -14.94
CA SER A 64 4.81 5.91 -15.95
C SER A 64 5.37 4.51 -15.68
N SER A 65 6.30 4.37 -14.71
CA SER A 65 6.88 3.06 -14.35
C SER A 65 6.14 2.37 -13.19
N LEU A 66 5.14 3.04 -12.59
CA LEU A 66 4.29 2.53 -11.51
C LEU A 66 2.84 2.96 -11.73
N LEU A 67 1.93 2.02 -11.77
CA LEU A 67 0.49 2.25 -11.76
C LEU A 67 -0.06 1.85 -10.40
N ILE A 68 -0.94 2.68 -9.83
CA ILE A 68 -1.52 2.46 -8.51
C ILE A 68 -3.04 2.42 -8.66
N GLU A 69 -3.60 1.21 -8.57
CA GLU A 69 -5.03 0.98 -8.56
C GLU A 69 -5.55 1.04 -7.12
N ARG A 70 -6.71 1.67 -6.92
CA ARG A 70 -7.28 1.89 -5.59
C ARG A 70 -8.67 1.32 -5.50
N ARG A 71 -8.93 0.57 -4.43
CA ARG A 71 -10.27 0.06 -4.09
C ARG A 71 -10.54 0.31 -2.62
N ALA A 72 -11.82 0.52 -2.29
CA ALA A 72 -12.27 0.74 -0.92
C ALA A 72 -13.61 0.04 -0.68
N ALA A 73 -13.71 -0.62 0.45
CA ALA A 73 -14.93 -1.28 0.86
C ALA A 73 -15.95 -0.32 1.53
N GLU A 74 -15.51 0.91 1.89
CA GLU A 74 -16.35 1.93 2.52
C GLU A 74 -17.06 1.44 3.78
N ALA A 75 -16.34 0.62 4.59
CA ALA A 75 -16.80 -0.08 5.78
C ALA A 75 -17.78 -1.26 5.53
N TYR A 76 -18.11 -1.56 4.29
CA TYR A 76 -18.87 -2.77 3.92
C TYR A 76 -17.91 -3.92 3.67
N LEU A 77 -17.53 -4.65 4.74
CA LEU A 77 -16.47 -5.67 4.68
C LEU A 77 -16.80 -6.84 3.75
N ASP A 78 -18.07 -7.10 3.51
CA ASP A 78 -18.60 -8.10 2.57
C ASP A 78 -18.22 -7.81 1.11
N ARG A 79 -17.86 -6.58 0.77
CA ARG A 79 -17.37 -6.20 -0.57
C ARG A 79 -15.90 -6.55 -0.80
N LEU A 80 -15.13 -6.82 0.26
CA LEU A 80 -13.69 -7.05 0.13
C LEU A 80 -13.30 -8.18 -0.82
N PRO A 81 -13.99 -9.35 -0.84
CA PRO A 81 -13.64 -10.43 -1.78
C PRO A 81 -13.72 -9.99 -3.25
N GLU A 82 -14.80 -9.31 -3.64
CA GLU A 82 -14.97 -8.80 -5.01
C GLU A 82 -13.87 -7.79 -5.37
N LEU A 83 -13.55 -6.85 -4.46
CA LEU A 83 -12.51 -5.86 -4.68
C LEU A 83 -11.10 -6.47 -4.77
N VAL A 84 -10.86 -7.58 -4.08
CA VAL A 84 -9.62 -8.37 -4.21
C VAL A 84 -9.57 -9.05 -5.56
N ASP A 85 -10.68 -9.62 -6.03
CA ASP A 85 -10.78 -10.27 -7.34
C ASP A 85 -10.51 -9.28 -8.48
N ASP A 86 -11.02 -8.05 -8.37
CA ASP A 86 -10.72 -6.96 -9.30
C ASP A 86 -9.21 -6.65 -9.30
N LEU A 87 -8.64 -6.39 -8.11
CA LEU A 87 -7.24 -5.97 -8.00
C LEU A 87 -6.26 -7.05 -8.43
N LYS A 88 -6.50 -8.33 -8.08
CA LYS A 88 -5.56 -9.42 -8.40
C LYS A 88 -5.42 -9.70 -9.89
N SER A 89 -6.36 -9.25 -10.71
CA SER A 89 -6.31 -9.39 -12.16
C SER A 89 -5.26 -8.50 -12.80
N GLU A 90 -4.92 -7.39 -12.16
CA GLU A 90 -4.03 -6.36 -12.70
C GLU A 90 -2.78 -6.13 -11.84
N ALA A 91 -2.93 -6.19 -10.50
CA ALA A 91 -1.85 -5.88 -9.58
C ALA A 91 -0.86 -7.04 -9.39
N GLU A 92 0.42 -6.70 -9.34
CA GLU A 92 1.52 -7.61 -8.98
C GLU A 92 1.75 -7.66 -7.46
N LEU A 93 1.21 -6.70 -6.73
CA LEU A 93 1.32 -6.51 -5.28
C LEU A 93 0.07 -5.79 -4.77
N ILE A 94 -0.49 -6.21 -3.63
CA ILE A 94 -1.53 -5.46 -2.93
C ILE A 94 -0.98 -4.89 -1.63
N ILE A 95 -1.26 -3.61 -1.37
CA ILE A 95 -1.01 -2.93 -0.11
C ILE A 95 -2.35 -2.70 0.58
N THR A 96 -2.46 -3.09 1.84
CA THR A 96 -3.69 -2.93 2.63
C THR A 96 -3.44 -2.07 3.87
N ASN A 97 -4.48 -1.37 4.35
CA ASN A 97 -4.38 -0.54 5.55
C ASN A 97 -5.17 -1.08 6.76
N SER A 98 -5.60 -2.35 6.70
CA SER A 98 -6.35 -2.97 7.79
C SER A 98 -6.12 -4.47 7.87
N TYR A 99 -6.38 -5.05 9.05
CA TYR A 99 -6.39 -6.48 9.24
C TYR A 99 -7.45 -7.17 8.35
N ALA A 100 -8.68 -6.64 8.33
CA ALA A 100 -9.78 -7.24 7.56
C ALA A 100 -9.44 -7.36 6.08
N ALA A 101 -8.93 -6.28 5.47
CA ALA A 101 -8.49 -6.31 4.07
C ALA A 101 -7.34 -7.29 3.84
N ALA A 102 -6.30 -7.27 4.70
CA ALA A 102 -5.16 -8.19 4.59
C ALA A 102 -5.58 -9.65 4.71
N ARG A 103 -6.54 -9.95 5.58
CA ARG A 103 -7.07 -11.30 5.76
C ARG A 103 -7.78 -11.81 4.51
N VAL A 104 -8.64 -10.98 3.92
CA VAL A 104 -9.36 -11.36 2.68
C VAL A 104 -8.38 -11.57 1.53
N VAL A 105 -7.36 -10.68 1.36
CA VAL A 105 -6.34 -10.90 0.33
C VAL A 105 -5.58 -12.21 0.55
N LYS A 106 -5.24 -12.54 1.81
CA LYS A 106 -4.59 -13.82 2.16
C LYS A 106 -5.39 -15.03 1.69
N ASP A 107 -6.71 -14.98 1.88
CA ASP A 107 -7.59 -16.11 1.62
C ASP A 107 -8.01 -16.21 0.13
N HIS A 108 -7.99 -15.10 -0.62
CA HIS A 108 -8.52 -15.01 -1.99
C HIS A 108 -7.45 -14.81 -3.08
N ALA A 109 -6.23 -14.43 -2.73
CA ALA A 109 -5.20 -14.14 -3.71
C ALA A 109 -3.82 -14.69 -3.31
N ASN A 110 -3.12 -15.26 -4.28
CA ASN A 110 -1.74 -15.76 -4.08
C ASN A 110 -0.73 -14.77 -4.69
N ILE A 111 -0.89 -13.48 -4.38
CA ILE A 111 0.04 -12.43 -4.79
C ILE A 111 0.69 -11.81 -3.55
N PRO A 112 1.87 -11.18 -3.65
CA PRO A 112 2.51 -10.51 -2.53
C PRO A 112 1.60 -9.45 -1.90
N VAL A 113 1.60 -9.40 -0.57
CA VAL A 113 0.82 -8.45 0.22
C VAL A 113 1.72 -7.67 1.17
N VAL A 114 1.58 -6.37 1.17
CA VAL A 114 2.14 -5.50 2.22
C VAL A 114 0.98 -5.01 3.09
N ALA A 115 0.87 -5.56 4.29
CA ALA A 115 -0.17 -5.19 5.24
C ALA A 115 0.32 -4.09 6.19
N ILE A 116 -0.45 -3.01 6.28
CA ILE A 116 -0.32 -2.03 7.36
C ILE A 116 -1.48 -2.32 8.30
N THR A 117 -1.20 -2.93 9.44
CA THR A 117 -2.25 -3.40 10.35
C THR A 117 -2.06 -2.85 11.75
N GLY A 118 -3.16 -2.41 12.33
CA GLY A 118 -3.21 -2.02 13.74
C GLY A 118 -3.52 -3.18 14.70
N ALA A 119 -3.62 -4.41 14.20
CA ALA A 119 -3.74 -5.62 14.99
C ALA A 119 -2.39 -6.35 15.04
N ASP A 120 -2.14 -7.09 16.11
CA ASP A 120 -1.00 -8.01 16.18
C ASP A 120 -1.15 -9.08 15.08
N PRO A 121 -0.27 -9.10 14.07
CA PRO A 121 -0.44 -10.00 12.93
C PRO A 121 -0.18 -11.48 13.27
N VAL A 122 0.55 -11.76 14.36
CA VAL A 122 0.79 -13.12 14.85
C VAL A 122 -0.40 -13.59 15.67
N ALA A 123 -0.86 -12.79 16.63
CA ALA A 123 -2.01 -13.14 17.47
C ALA A 123 -3.30 -13.30 16.65
N THR A 124 -3.44 -12.59 15.54
CA THR A 124 -4.58 -12.73 14.62
C THR A 124 -4.43 -13.86 13.60
N GLY A 125 -3.27 -14.55 13.59
CA GLY A 125 -2.99 -15.62 12.62
C GLY A 125 -2.78 -15.12 11.18
N LEU A 126 -2.54 -13.83 10.99
CA LEU A 126 -2.24 -13.27 9.67
C LEU A 126 -0.88 -13.77 9.15
N ILE A 127 0.11 -13.82 10.04
CA ILE A 127 1.45 -14.37 9.79
C ILE A 127 1.86 -15.36 10.90
N VAL A 128 2.84 -16.20 10.62
CA VAL A 128 3.34 -17.20 11.58
C VAL A 128 4.18 -16.55 12.69
N SER A 129 5.10 -15.67 12.31
CA SER A 129 5.93 -14.88 13.23
C SER A 129 6.44 -13.61 12.57
N LEU A 130 6.90 -12.64 13.36
CA LEU A 130 7.47 -11.40 12.84
C LEU A 130 8.78 -11.62 12.07
N ALA A 131 9.61 -12.57 12.53
CA ALA A 131 10.88 -12.90 11.88
C ALA A 131 10.68 -13.74 10.61
N HIS A 132 9.67 -14.60 10.59
CA HIS A 132 9.36 -15.49 9.48
C HIS A 132 7.85 -15.49 9.22
N PRO A 133 7.33 -14.58 8.40
CA PRO A 133 5.90 -14.46 8.13
C PRO A 133 5.25 -15.73 7.58
N GLY A 134 5.99 -16.56 6.85
CA GLY A 134 5.58 -17.91 6.44
C GLY A 134 4.59 -17.97 5.28
N GLY A 135 4.41 -16.88 4.54
CA GLY A 135 3.46 -16.80 3.40
C GLY A 135 3.76 -15.63 2.48
N ASN A 136 2.73 -15.22 1.75
CA ASN A 136 2.81 -14.08 0.81
C ASN A 136 2.62 -12.70 1.46
N ILE A 137 2.47 -12.63 2.80
CA ILE A 137 2.22 -11.39 3.53
C ILE A 137 3.47 -10.93 4.27
N THR A 138 3.81 -9.66 4.09
CA THR A 138 4.73 -8.89 4.93
C THR A 138 4.08 -7.55 5.28
N GLY A 139 4.70 -6.75 6.12
CA GLY A 139 4.14 -5.45 6.40
C GLY A 139 4.66 -4.77 7.66
N VAL A 140 3.88 -3.79 8.10
CA VAL A 140 4.12 -3.03 9.32
C VAL A 140 2.93 -3.23 10.24
N GLY A 141 3.20 -3.71 11.45
CA GLY A 141 2.21 -3.87 12.50
C GLY A 141 2.36 -2.79 13.57
N GLU A 142 1.26 -2.39 14.16
CA GLU A 142 1.24 -1.58 15.37
C GLU A 142 0.91 -2.48 16.57
N VAL A 143 1.52 -2.20 17.73
CA VAL A 143 1.13 -2.79 19.03
C VAL A 143 -0.12 -2.08 19.60
N ALA A 144 -1.13 -1.94 18.74
CA ALA A 144 -2.27 -1.07 19.00
C ALA A 144 -3.16 -1.55 20.16
N ALA A 145 -3.19 -2.85 20.43
CA ALA A 145 -3.92 -3.40 21.56
C ALA A 145 -3.25 -2.99 22.89
N GLU A 146 -1.92 -3.15 23.00
CA GLU A 146 -1.14 -2.71 24.18
C GLU A 146 -1.22 -1.20 24.35
N LEU A 147 -1.09 -0.43 23.28
CA LEU A 147 -1.23 1.02 23.29
C LEU A 147 -2.63 1.47 23.73
N SER A 148 -3.68 0.69 23.46
CA SER A 148 -5.04 1.03 23.90
C SER A 148 -5.17 0.98 25.42
N ALA A 149 -4.59 -0.03 26.07
CA ALA A 149 -4.51 -0.09 27.52
C ALA A 149 -3.73 1.10 28.11
N LYS A 150 -2.55 1.40 27.53
CA LYS A 150 -1.71 2.50 28.02
C LYS A 150 -2.35 3.88 27.82
N ARG A 151 -3.05 4.09 26.71
CA ARG A 151 -3.83 5.33 26.49
C ARG A 151 -4.89 5.51 27.55
N LEU A 152 -5.56 4.43 27.97
CA LEU A 152 -6.56 4.48 29.03
C LEU A 152 -5.95 4.81 30.39
N GLU A 153 -4.78 4.25 30.73
CA GLU A 153 -4.04 4.59 31.95
C GLU A 153 -3.69 6.09 31.96
N VAL A 154 -3.07 6.59 30.91
CA VAL A 154 -2.72 8.02 30.78
C VAL A 154 -3.96 8.91 30.88
N PHE A 155 -5.09 8.47 30.34
CA PHE A 155 -6.35 9.22 30.41
C PHE A 155 -6.92 9.24 31.81
N LYS A 156 -6.80 8.12 32.55
CA LYS A 156 -7.20 8.04 33.98
C LYS A 156 -6.32 8.94 34.86
N ASP A 157 -5.01 8.98 34.58
CA ASP A 157 -4.07 9.86 35.31
C ASP A 157 -4.38 11.34 35.07
N ALA A 158 -4.70 11.71 33.82
CA ALA A 158 -5.07 13.08 33.47
C ALA A 158 -6.44 13.51 34.05
N PHE A 159 -7.36 12.55 34.22
CA PHE A 159 -8.71 12.79 34.72
C PHE A 159 -9.06 11.83 35.88
N PRO A 160 -8.50 12.02 37.08
CA PRO A 160 -8.64 11.06 38.21
C PRO A 160 -10.09 10.82 38.65
N ASN A 161 -10.97 11.77 38.41
CA ASN A 161 -12.40 11.68 38.79
C ASN A 161 -13.26 10.95 37.71
N LEU A 162 -12.66 10.53 36.60
CA LEU A 162 -13.36 9.84 35.54
C LEU A 162 -13.84 8.47 36.03
N ARG A 163 -15.15 8.22 35.88
CA ARG A 163 -15.79 6.98 36.34
C ARG A 163 -16.29 6.11 35.20
N LYS A 164 -16.54 6.71 34.04
CA LYS A 164 -17.10 6.01 32.86
C LYS A 164 -16.44 6.50 31.60
N ILE A 165 -16.08 5.55 30.75
CA ILE A 165 -15.55 5.79 29.39
C ILE A 165 -16.40 4.97 28.43
N ALA A 166 -16.77 5.58 27.30
CA ALA A 166 -17.35 4.87 26.16
C ALA A 166 -16.28 4.65 25.09
N MET A 167 -16.27 3.47 24.52
CA MET A 167 -15.41 3.13 23.38
C MET A 167 -16.28 2.70 22.21
N LEU A 168 -16.10 3.34 21.05
CA LEU A 168 -16.77 2.99 19.82
C LEU A 168 -15.80 2.21 18.92
N TRP A 169 -16.20 1.03 18.46
CA TRP A 169 -15.41 0.20 17.54
C TRP A 169 -16.30 -0.58 16.60
N ASN A 170 -15.74 -1.08 15.50
CA ASN A 170 -16.42 -2.04 14.64
C ASN A 170 -16.18 -3.46 15.21
N ALA A 171 -17.24 -4.12 15.66
CA ALA A 171 -17.18 -5.46 16.26
C ALA A 171 -16.83 -6.57 15.24
N ASP A 172 -17.06 -6.33 13.96
CA ASP A 172 -16.75 -7.27 12.87
C ASP A 172 -15.26 -7.22 12.49
N ASP A 173 -14.51 -6.19 12.95
CA ASP A 173 -13.06 -6.11 12.80
C ASP A 173 -12.38 -6.71 14.04
N LEU A 174 -11.71 -7.85 13.83
CA LEU A 174 -10.98 -8.54 14.91
C LEU A 174 -9.91 -7.65 15.54
N GLY A 175 -9.19 -6.84 14.76
CA GLY A 175 -8.17 -5.94 15.26
C GLY A 175 -8.76 -4.87 16.19
N MET A 176 -9.91 -4.31 15.83
CA MET A 176 -10.64 -3.37 16.67
C MET A 176 -11.18 -4.03 17.94
N THR A 177 -11.69 -5.26 17.83
CA THR A 177 -12.17 -6.05 18.96
C THR A 177 -11.04 -6.39 19.94
N MET A 178 -9.83 -6.68 19.48
CA MET A 178 -8.66 -6.90 20.34
C MET A 178 -8.27 -5.62 21.09
N ARG A 179 -8.31 -4.46 20.43
CA ARG A 179 -8.07 -3.15 21.07
C ARG A 179 -9.11 -2.86 22.15
N TYR A 180 -10.39 -3.14 21.87
CA TYR A 180 -11.46 -2.97 22.87
C TYR A 180 -11.20 -3.84 24.09
N LYS A 181 -10.97 -5.14 23.91
CA LYS A 181 -10.71 -6.08 25.02
C LYS A 181 -9.49 -5.68 25.87
N SER A 182 -8.43 -5.17 25.23
CA SER A 182 -7.25 -4.68 25.94
C SER A 182 -7.56 -3.44 26.80
N ALA A 183 -8.33 -2.49 26.26
CA ALA A 183 -8.77 -1.31 26.98
C ALA A 183 -9.73 -1.67 28.14
N GLU A 184 -10.69 -2.57 27.89
CA GLU A 184 -11.64 -3.06 28.91
C GLU A 184 -10.91 -3.73 30.08
N ALA A 185 -9.94 -4.60 29.79
CA ALA A 185 -9.12 -5.24 30.83
C ALA A 185 -8.31 -4.23 31.65
N ALA A 186 -7.83 -3.14 31.03
CA ALA A 186 -7.14 -2.05 31.74
C ALA A 186 -8.10 -1.19 32.59
N ALA A 187 -9.34 -1.01 32.12
CA ALA A 187 -10.35 -0.23 32.85
C ALA A 187 -10.79 -0.87 34.18
N ILE A 188 -10.74 -2.21 34.26
CA ILE A 188 -11.17 -2.99 35.43
C ILE A 188 -10.06 -3.09 36.48
N ARG A 189 -8.81 -2.81 36.11
CA ARG A 189 -7.70 -2.82 37.08
C ARG A 189 -7.83 -1.67 38.07
N PRO A 190 -7.68 -1.94 39.40
CA PRO A 190 -7.79 -0.93 40.43
C PRO A 190 -6.72 0.14 40.36
#